data_bc2d6a09069a94135b234899cd589163
#
_entry.id   bc2d6a09069a94135b234899cd589163
#
_cell.length_a   1.000
_cell.length_b   1.000
_cell.length_c   1.000
_cell.angle_alpha   90.00
_cell.angle_beta   90.00
_cell.angle_gamma   90.00
#
_symmetry.space_group_name_H-M   'P 1'
#
loop_
_entity.id
_entity.type
_entity.pdbx_description
1 polymer ?
#
loop_
_entity_poly.entity_id
_entity_poly.type
_entity_poly.pdbx_seq_one_letter_code
_entity_poly.pdbx_strand_id
1 'polypeptide(L)'
;MKVPDFIKWAESVQKEENRIMLTKGKEYTVSDEDKFKNFKSIAERINIEPQKVALIYLLKHMDSIRNYVLSGVESSDEPIMGRVMDARNYLLLLGGMIEEAMDNR
;
A
#
# COMPACT_ATOMS: atom_id res chain seq x y z
N MET A 1 4.49 -25.16 -2.27
CA MET A 1 4.63 -24.52 -3.61
C MET A 1 6.07 -24.65 -4.08
N LYS A 2 6.30 -25.13 -5.27
CA LYS A 2 7.66 -25.23 -5.83
C LYS A 2 8.15 -23.84 -6.27
N VAL A 3 9.48 -23.65 -6.32
CA VAL A 3 10.09 -22.34 -6.64
C VAL A 3 9.58 -21.76 -7.97
N PRO A 4 9.53 -22.50 -9.10
CA PRO A 4 9.00 -21.94 -10.35
C PRO A 4 7.54 -21.51 -10.26
N ASP A 5 6.72 -22.23 -9.51
CA ASP A 5 5.31 -21.88 -9.33
C ASP A 5 5.16 -20.63 -8.47
N PHE A 6 5.98 -20.49 -7.43
CA PHE A 6 6.02 -19.27 -6.62
C PHE A 6 6.41 -18.05 -7.45
N ILE A 7 7.42 -18.18 -8.30
CA ILE A 7 7.87 -17.08 -9.17
C ILE A 7 6.76 -16.64 -10.11
N LYS A 8 6.06 -17.58 -10.75
CA LYS A 8 4.92 -17.27 -11.63
C LYS A 8 3.80 -16.57 -10.86
N TRP A 9 3.49 -17.08 -9.68
CA TRP A 9 2.46 -16.46 -8.83
C TRP A 9 2.86 -15.05 -8.43
N ALA A 10 4.10 -14.84 -7.98
CA ALA A 10 4.62 -13.53 -7.57
C ALA A 10 4.57 -12.53 -8.73
N GLU A 11 4.94 -12.95 -9.93
CA GLU A 11 4.86 -12.10 -11.13
C GLU A 11 3.41 -11.70 -11.44
N SER A 12 2.46 -12.64 -11.29
CA SER A 12 1.04 -12.33 -11.51
C SER A 12 0.50 -11.33 -10.49
N VAL A 13 0.91 -11.45 -9.22
CA VAL A 13 0.54 -10.51 -8.16
C VAL A 13 1.11 -9.12 -8.45
N GLN A 14 2.38 -9.05 -8.83
CA GLN A 14 3.05 -7.80 -9.15
C GLN A 14 2.41 -7.09 -10.35
N LYS A 15 2.00 -7.84 -11.35
CA LYS A 15 1.28 -7.31 -12.52
C LYS A 15 -0.07 -6.70 -12.10
N GLU A 16 -0.81 -7.40 -11.26
CA GLU A 16 -2.09 -6.91 -10.74
C GLU A 16 -1.92 -5.69 -9.84
N GLU A 17 -0.88 -5.68 -8.99
CA GLU A 17 -0.54 -4.53 -8.16
C GLU A 17 -0.27 -3.28 -9.00
N ASN A 18 0.49 -3.42 -10.08
CA ASN A 18 0.78 -2.31 -10.98
C ASN A 18 -0.50 -1.78 -11.64
N ARG A 19 -1.38 -2.69 -12.07
CA ARG A 19 -2.67 -2.30 -12.66
C ARG A 19 -3.53 -1.51 -11.67
N ILE A 20 -3.65 -2.01 -10.44
CA ILE A 20 -4.44 -1.36 -9.39
C ILE A 20 -3.85 0.01 -9.04
N MET A 21 -2.54 0.11 -8.90
CA MET A 21 -1.87 1.37 -8.58
C MET A 21 -2.14 2.45 -9.63
N LEU A 22 -2.06 2.09 -10.91
CA LEU A 22 -2.34 3.02 -11.99
C LEU A 22 -3.81 3.45 -12.02
N THR A 23 -4.72 2.52 -11.79
CA THR A 23 -6.17 2.78 -11.82
C THR A 23 -6.62 3.62 -10.62
N LYS A 24 -6.28 3.18 -9.40
CA LYS A 24 -6.65 3.90 -8.17
C LYS A 24 -5.97 5.26 -8.05
N GLY A 25 -4.75 5.38 -8.56
CA GLY A 25 -4.06 6.66 -8.59
C GLY A 25 -4.83 7.71 -9.35
N LYS A 26 -5.50 7.33 -10.45
CA LYS A 26 -6.34 8.23 -11.24
C LYS A 26 -7.64 8.62 -10.52
N GLU A 27 -8.18 7.74 -9.68
CA GLU A 27 -9.40 8.01 -8.91
C GLU A 27 -9.16 9.00 -7.77
N TYR A 28 -8.00 8.92 -7.11
CA TYR A 28 -7.71 9.71 -5.91
C TYR A 28 -6.91 10.98 -6.18
N THR A 29 -6.25 11.08 -7.31
CA THR A 29 -5.48 12.27 -7.70
C THR A 29 -6.07 12.87 -8.97
N VAL A 30 -6.53 14.11 -8.88
CA VAL A 30 -7.08 14.86 -10.03
C VAL A 30 -5.96 15.28 -11.00
N SER A 31 -4.71 15.27 -10.54
CA SER A 31 -3.54 15.61 -11.35
C SER A 31 -2.41 14.60 -11.11
N ASP A 32 -1.55 14.42 -12.10
CA ASP A 32 -0.36 13.55 -12.02
C ASP A 32 0.85 14.24 -11.36
N GLU A 33 0.67 15.45 -10.82
CA GLU A 33 1.78 16.25 -10.31
C GLU A 33 2.42 15.68 -9.06
N ASP A 34 1.64 15.09 -8.15
CA ASP A 34 2.18 14.56 -6.91
C ASP A 34 1.46 13.26 -6.51
N LYS A 35 2.20 12.16 -6.58
CA LYS A 35 1.70 10.83 -6.20
C LYS A 35 1.29 10.77 -4.72
N PHE A 36 1.89 11.59 -3.87
CA PHE A 36 1.69 11.58 -2.42
C PHE A 36 0.72 12.67 -1.93
N LYS A 37 0.00 13.31 -2.84
CA LYS A 37 -0.89 14.43 -2.54
C LYS A 37 -1.90 14.11 -1.44
N ASN A 38 -2.51 12.92 -1.47
CA ASN A 38 -3.50 12.53 -0.46
C ASN A 38 -2.91 12.42 0.92
N PHE A 39 -1.70 11.84 1.04
CA PHE A 39 -1.01 11.74 2.33
C PHE A 39 -0.61 13.12 2.85
N LYS A 40 -0.14 13.99 1.98
CA LYS A 40 0.22 15.37 2.33
C LYS A 40 -1.00 16.17 2.78
N SER A 41 -2.13 15.99 2.13
CA SER A 41 -3.40 16.65 2.49
C SER A 41 -3.88 16.23 3.88
N ILE A 42 -3.88 14.92 4.16
CA ILE A 42 -4.27 14.41 5.49
C ILE A 42 -3.27 14.87 6.55
N ALA A 43 -1.98 14.78 6.27
CA ALA A 43 -0.91 15.20 7.17
C ALA A 43 -1.06 16.66 7.61
N GLU A 44 -1.38 17.54 6.66
CA GLU A 44 -1.62 18.96 6.94
C GLU A 44 -2.81 19.16 7.87
N ARG A 45 -3.91 18.42 7.63
CA ARG A 45 -5.15 18.55 8.42
C ARG A 45 -4.97 18.15 9.88
N ILE A 46 -4.15 17.13 10.15
CA ILE A 46 -3.96 16.61 11.52
C ILE A 46 -2.58 16.93 12.08
N ASN A 47 -1.82 17.76 11.38
CA ASN A 47 -0.53 18.28 11.81
C ASN A 47 0.50 17.18 12.15
N ILE A 48 0.66 16.23 11.24
CA ILE A 48 1.70 15.20 11.31
C ILE A 48 2.43 15.11 9.95
N GLU A 49 3.53 14.39 9.91
CA GLU A 49 4.29 14.18 8.69
C GLU A 49 3.57 13.19 7.74
N PRO A 50 3.65 13.40 6.40
CA PRO A 50 3.01 12.49 5.43
C PRO A 50 3.44 11.03 5.56
N GLN A 51 4.71 10.77 5.87
CA GLN A 51 5.21 9.41 6.09
C GLN A 51 4.51 8.71 7.24
N LYS A 52 4.15 9.45 8.29
CA LYS A 52 3.38 8.91 9.42
C LYS A 52 1.96 8.53 9.02
N VAL A 53 1.33 9.29 8.13
CA VAL A 53 0.01 8.96 7.59
C VAL A 53 0.08 7.62 6.83
N ALA A 54 1.05 7.46 5.95
CA ALA A 54 1.25 6.22 5.19
C ALA A 54 1.50 5.02 6.13
N LEU A 55 2.28 5.22 7.18
CA LEU A 55 2.57 4.19 8.18
C LEU A 55 1.29 3.75 8.92
N ILE A 56 0.43 4.70 9.29
CA ILE A 56 -0.84 4.39 9.95
C ILE A 56 -1.71 3.48 9.05
N TYR A 57 -1.85 3.82 7.78
CA TYR A 57 -2.61 2.99 6.84
C TYR A 57 -2.00 1.60 6.67
N LEU A 58 -0.67 1.53 6.56
CA LEU A 58 0.05 0.26 6.49
C LEU A 58 -0.24 -0.61 7.71
N LEU A 59 -0.14 -0.04 8.91
CA LEU A 59 -0.36 -0.78 10.16
C LEU A 59 -1.79 -1.33 10.26
N LYS A 60 -2.80 -0.60 9.78
CA LYS A 60 -4.18 -1.11 9.73
C LYS A 60 -4.29 -2.38 8.89
N HIS A 61 -3.66 -2.41 7.73
CA HIS A 61 -3.66 -3.59 6.87
C HIS A 61 -2.85 -4.73 7.50
N MET A 62 -1.72 -4.40 8.15
CA MET A 62 -0.91 -5.40 8.86
C MET A 62 -1.69 -6.05 10.02
N ASP A 63 -2.51 -5.29 10.74
CA ASP A 63 -3.35 -5.84 11.80
C ASP A 63 -4.37 -6.84 11.24
N SER A 64 -4.99 -6.54 10.11
CA SER A 64 -5.91 -7.47 9.43
C SER A 64 -5.21 -8.76 8.98
N ILE A 65 -4.01 -8.64 8.44
CA ILE A 65 -3.20 -9.79 8.02
C ILE A 65 -2.80 -10.63 9.24
N ARG A 66 -2.35 -9.98 10.30
CA ARG A 66 -1.99 -10.64 11.56
C ARG A 66 -3.17 -11.43 12.12
N ASN A 67 -4.35 -10.83 12.18
CA ASN A 67 -5.55 -11.48 12.69
C ASN A 67 -5.90 -12.72 11.86
N TYR A 68 -5.79 -12.64 10.54
CA TYR A 68 -6.01 -13.78 9.66
C TYR A 68 -4.99 -14.90 9.92
N VAL A 69 -3.72 -14.57 10.02
CA VAL A 69 -2.65 -15.57 10.27
C VAL A 69 -2.88 -16.30 11.59
N LEU A 70 -3.33 -15.57 12.62
CA LEU A 70 -3.55 -16.15 13.95
C LEU A 70 -4.85 -16.93 14.05
N SER A 71 -5.92 -16.51 13.39
CA SER A 71 -7.26 -17.12 13.53
C SER A 71 -7.68 -17.98 12.33
N GLY A 72 -7.11 -17.76 11.16
CA GLY A 72 -7.54 -18.41 9.91
C GLY A 72 -8.87 -17.89 9.39
N VAL A 73 -9.43 -16.84 9.97
CA VAL A 73 -10.75 -16.30 9.61
C VAL A 73 -10.61 -14.90 9.03
N GLU A 74 -11.24 -14.66 7.89
CA GLU A 74 -11.34 -13.33 7.31
C GLU A 74 -12.35 -12.50 8.13
N SER A 75 -11.93 -11.31 8.58
CA SER A 75 -12.71 -10.45 9.46
C SER A 75 -13.68 -9.54 8.71
N SER A 76 -13.67 -9.56 7.38
CA SER A 76 -14.51 -8.73 6.53
C SER A 76 -14.80 -9.45 5.21
N ASP A 77 -15.67 -8.85 4.39
CA ASP A 77 -15.97 -9.36 3.06
C ASP A 77 -14.81 -9.23 2.08
N GLU A 78 -13.75 -8.53 2.46
CA GLU A 78 -12.58 -8.33 1.62
C GLU A 78 -11.63 -9.53 1.72
N PRO A 79 -11.22 -10.13 0.58
CA PRO A 79 -10.28 -11.25 0.59
C PRO A 79 -8.95 -10.88 1.24
N ILE A 80 -8.36 -11.84 1.97
CA ILE A 80 -7.06 -11.61 2.65
C ILE A 80 -5.96 -11.18 1.66
N MET A 81 -5.96 -11.69 0.44
CA MET A 81 -4.97 -11.27 -0.56
C MET A 81 -5.12 -9.80 -0.94
N GLY A 82 -6.33 -9.25 -0.88
CA GLY A 82 -6.55 -7.80 -1.04
C GLY A 82 -5.83 -7.01 0.04
N ARG A 83 -5.86 -7.48 1.29
CA ARG A 83 -5.14 -6.84 2.40
C ARG A 83 -3.63 -6.91 2.22
N VAL A 84 -3.12 -8.06 1.74
CA VAL A 84 -1.69 -8.23 1.46
C VAL A 84 -1.25 -7.26 0.35
N MET A 85 -2.02 -7.17 -0.73
CA MET A 85 -1.71 -6.28 -1.85
C MET A 85 -1.76 -4.81 -1.42
N ASP A 86 -2.75 -4.41 -0.62
CA ASP A 86 -2.84 -3.05 -0.09
C ASP A 86 -1.64 -2.72 0.81
N ALA A 87 -1.23 -3.62 1.68
CA ALA A 87 -0.05 -3.44 2.53
C ALA A 87 1.22 -3.23 1.69
N ARG A 88 1.39 -4.03 0.64
CA ARG A 88 2.53 -3.90 -0.28
C ARG A 88 2.51 -2.55 -1.00
N ASN A 89 1.33 -2.09 -1.42
CA ASN A 89 1.17 -0.80 -2.07
C ASN A 89 1.56 0.35 -1.12
N TYR A 90 1.10 0.31 0.13
CA TYR A 90 1.47 1.34 1.12
C TYR A 90 2.95 1.32 1.43
N LEU A 91 3.60 0.14 1.49
CA LEU A 91 5.05 0.05 1.64
C LEU A 91 5.78 0.71 0.47
N LEU A 92 5.32 0.47 -0.74
CA LEU A 92 5.94 1.06 -1.93
C LEU A 92 5.77 2.60 -1.94
N LEU A 93 4.58 3.10 -1.60
CA LEU A 93 4.33 4.53 -1.48
C LEU A 93 5.20 5.16 -0.39
N LEU A 94 5.29 4.52 0.77
CA LEU A 94 6.15 4.97 1.87
C LEU A 94 7.62 5.00 1.44
N GLY A 95 8.07 3.96 0.74
CA GLY A 95 9.43 3.91 0.16
C GLY A 95 9.70 5.07 -0.79
N GLY A 96 8.72 5.42 -1.64
CA GLY A 96 8.82 6.57 -2.53
C GLY A 96 8.92 7.89 -1.78
N MET A 97 8.15 8.06 -0.70
CA MET A 97 8.24 9.26 0.15
C MET A 97 9.60 9.38 0.83
N ILE A 98 10.15 8.26 1.31
CA ILE A 98 11.48 8.24 1.93
C ILE A 98 12.53 8.63 0.90
N GLU A 99 12.47 8.07 -0.30
CA GLU A 99 13.39 8.39 -1.38
C GLU A 99 13.32 9.87 -1.76
N GLU A 100 12.12 10.43 -1.90
CA GLU A 100 11.91 11.85 -2.17
C GLU A 100 12.54 12.72 -1.09
N ALA A 101 12.34 12.35 0.18
CA ALA A 101 12.92 13.10 1.31
C ALA A 101 14.46 13.03 1.33
N MET A 102 15.03 11.89 0.94
CA MET A 102 16.48 11.73 0.85
C MET A 102 17.07 12.57 -0.29
N ASP A 103 16.38 12.65 -1.43
CA ASP A 103 16.83 13.46 -2.57
C ASP A 103 16.81 14.96 -2.26
N ASN A 104 15.96 15.40 -1.34
CA ASN A 104 15.80 16.80 -0.96
C ASN A 104 16.73 17.25 0.18
N ARG A 105 17.62 16.36 0.64
CA ARG A 105 18.59 16.70 1.71
C ARG A 105 19.87 17.35 1.16
#